data_224a7d4534990311e068c8b6c5aaf01b
#
_entry.id   224a7d4534990311e068c8b6c5aaf01b
#
_cell.length_a   1.000
_cell.length_b   1.000
_cell.length_c   1.000
_cell.angle_alpha   90.00
_cell.angle_beta   90.00
_cell.angle_gamma   90.00
#
_symmetry.space_group_name_H-M   'P 1'
#
loop_
_entity.id
_entity.type
_entity.pdbx_description
1 polymer ?
#
loop_
_entity_poly.entity_id
_entity_poly.type
_entity_poly.pdbx_seq_one_letter_code
_entity_poly.pdbx_strand_id
1 'polypeptide(L)'
;MLRLSLLTAGLLLMQPALARQDDRNQPINVVHADHMDGYNAPNSVTTLTGNVLITQGTMKLTGQLAKIYTAKEDTSVDHITVTATPKKQPHIEQIDDNGNLMTGDADQLYYDNVNGVAILTGHAHIWQATKGESFGAKLTYNQNTGYIVGESGNEGPVHMTFLPKQKPVTPKHPAPAGSTPAKPGAPASSTAKPAPASTAPAPASSAPTKG
;
A
#
# COMPACT_ATOMS: atom_id res chain seq x y z
N MET A 1 15.89 -4.20 -61.89
CA MET A 1 15.15 -4.81 -60.77
C MET A 1 15.57 -4.12 -59.46
N LEU A 2 14.80 -3.14 -59.05
CA LEU A 2 15.10 -2.28 -57.88
C LEU A 2 14.32 -2.88 -56.66
N ARG A 3 15.03 -3.39 -55.68
CA ARG A 3 14.44 -3.93 -54.43
C ARG A 3 14.34 -2.79 -53.41
N LEU A 4 13.14 -2.29 -53.20
CA LEU A 4 12.80 -1.29 -52.20
C LEU A 4 12.60 -2.00 -50.87
N SER A 5 13.58 -1.89 -49.95
CA SER A 5 13.48 -2.40 -48.58
C SER A 5 12.75 -1.36 -47.73
N LEU A 6 11.51 -1.69 -47.33
CA LEU A 6 10.71 -0.89 -46.40
C LEU A 6 11.21 -1.13 -44.99
N LEU A 7 11.90 -0.15 -44.40
CA LEU A 7 12.30 -0.15 -42.98
C LEU A 7 11.11 0.37 -42.18
N THR A 8 10.32 -0.54 -41.56
CA THR A 8 9.29 -0.18 -40.58
C THR A 8 9.97 0.14 -39.25
N ALA A 9 10.18 1.44 -39.00
CA ALA A 9 10.54 1.93 -37.68
C ALA A 9 9.34 1.80 -36.77
N GLY A 10 9.38 0.82 -35.86
CA GLY A 10 8.42 0.66 -34.81
C GLY A 10 8.55 1.80 -33.78
N LEU A 11 7.63 2.76 -33.85
CA LEU A 11 7.48 3.81 -32.84
C LEU A 11 6.91 3.16 -31.56
N LEU A 12 7.77 2.82 -30.58
CA LEU A 12 7.34 2.49 -29.23
C LEU A 12 6.73 3.76 -28.64
N LEU A 13 5.41 3.83 -28.65
CA LEU A 13 4.67 4.80 -27.85
C LEU A 13 4.89 4.43 -26.38
N MET A 14 5.85 5.06 -25.72
CA MET A 14 5.90 5.13 -24.26
C MET A 14 4.66 5.91 -23.83
N GLN A 15 3.63 5.18 -23.42
CA GLN A 15 2.49 5.78 -22.75
C GLN A 15 2.99 6.28 -21.39
N PRO A 16 2.84 7.58 -21.09
CA PRO A 16 3.08 8.05 -19.74
C PRO A 16 2.11 7.30 -18.81
N ALA A 17 2.62 6.78 -17.72
CA ALA A 17 1.81 6.19 -16.67
C ALA A 17 0.98 7.30 -15.98
N LEU A 18 -0.14 7.67 -16.58
CA LEU A 18 -1.16 8.59 -16.04
C LEU A 18 -2.14 7.79 -15.15
N ALA A 19 -1.61 7.01 -14.20
CA ALA A 19 -2.39 5.94 -13.64
C ALA A 19 -3.20 6.32 -12.37
N ARG A 20 -3.21 7.57 -11.86
CA ARG A 20 -3.76 7.82 -10.54
C ARG A 20 -4.67 9.02 -10.33
N GLN A 21 -4.67 10.00 -11.16
CA GLN A 21 -5.84 10.88 -11.25
C GLN A 21 -7.10 10.08 -11.61
N ASP A 22 -6.90 8.86 -12.08
CA ASP A 22 -7.94 7.93 -12.50
C ASP A 22 -8.60 7.15 -11.35
N ASP A 23 -7.97 7.06 -10.16
CA ASP A 23 -8.54 6.32 -9.02
C ASP A 23 -9.93 6.84 -8.64
N ARG A 24 -10.15 8.15 -8.67
CA ARG A 24 -11.45 8.76 -8.35
C ARG A 24 -12.54 8.53 -9.39
N ASN A 25 -12.15 8.19 -10.61
CA ASN A 25 -13.08 7.81 -11.68
C ASN A 25 -13.45 6.32 -11.59
N GLN A 26 -12.77 5.56 -10.73
CA GLN A 26 -13.09 4.16 -10.48
C GLN A 26 -14.30 4.04 -9.55
N PRO A 27 -15.09 2.98 -9.69
CA PRO A 27 -16.19 2.74 -8.78
C PRO A 27 -15.71 2.52 -7.35
N ILE A 28 -16.49 3.02 -6.38
CA ILE A 28 -16.32 2.68 -4.98
C ILE A 28 -16.98 1.33 -4.74
N ASN A 29 -16.20 0.37 -4.22
CA ASN A 29 -16.64 -0.98 -3.96
C ASN A 29 -16.59 -1.26 -2.46
N VAL A 30 -17.69 -1.74 -1.88
CA VAL A 30 -17.67 -2.40 -0.57
C VAL A 30 -17.24 -3.85 -0.82
N VAL A 31 -15.98 -4.14 -0.54
CA VAL A 31 -15.41 -5.48 -0.75
C VAL A 31 -15.81 -6.42 0.37
N HIS A 32 -15.87 -5.89 1.60
CA HIS A 32 -16.28 -6.64 2.78
C HIS A 32 -16.93 -5.75 3.82
N ALA A 33 -17.96 -6.27 4.46
CA ALA A 33 -18.55 -5.83 5.74
C ALA A 33 -19.32 -7.01 6.34
N ASP A 34 -19.30 -7.16 7.66
CA ASP A 34 -20.09 -8.23 8.32
C ASP A 34 -21.58 -7.91 8.25
N HIS A 35 -21.95 -6.62 8.26
CA HIS A 35 -23.33 -6.15 8.14
C HIS A 35 -23.39 -4.82 7.38
N MET A 36 -24.46 -4.66 6.59
CA MET A 36 -24.77 -3.45 5.85
C MET A 36 -26.25 -3.10 6.04
N ASP A 37 -26.50 -1.82 6.32
CA ASP A 37 -27.84 -1.25 6.44
C ASP A 37 -27.88 0.11 5.73
N GLY A 38 -28.80 0.28 4.79
CA GLY A 38 -28.91 1.53 4.02
C GLY A 38 -29.63 1.36 2.69
N TYR A 39 -29.70 2.46 1.96
CA TYR A 39 -30.34 2.55 0.64
C TYR A 39 -29.34 3.08 -0.40
N ASN A 40 -29.39 2.53 -1.60
CA ASN A 40 -28.72 3.10 -2.75
C ASN A 40 -29.69 4.12 -3.43
N ALA A 41 -29.84 5.28 -2.81
CA ALA A 41 -30.72 6.36 -3.27
C ALA A 41 -30.01 7.71 -3.10
N PRO A 42 -30.42 8.78 -3.82
CA PRO A 42 -29.89 10.12 -3.58
C PRO A 42 -30.13 10.57 -2.14
N ASN A 43 -29.18 11.36 -1.60
CA ASN A 43 -29.23 11.90 -0.24
C ASN A 43 -29.48 10.84 0.83
N SER A 44 -28.84 9.69 0.71
CA SER A 44 -28.97 8.56 1.64
C SER A 44 -27.66 8.24 2.34
N VAL A 45 -27.76 7.39 3.37
CA VAL A 45 -26.61 6.92 4.15
C VAL A 45 -26.66 5.40 4.21
N THR A 46 -25.57 4.76 3.84
CA THR A 46 -25.36 3.33 4.06
C THR A 46 -24.36 3.12 5.18
N THR A 47 -24.75 2.37 6.21
CA THR A 47 -23.91 2.02 7.36
C THR A 47 -23.34 0.63 7.18
N LEU A 48 -22.03 0.50 7.38
CA LEU A 48 -21.27 -0.75 7.30
C LEU A 48 -20.64 -1.04 8.66
N THR A 49 -20.79 -2.26 9.15
CA THR A 49 -20.21 -2.67 10.44
C THR A 49 -19.50 -4.01 10.31
N GLY A 50 -18.39 -4.13 11.06
CA GLY A 50 -17.55 -5.33 11.14
C GLY A 50 -16.67 -5.55 9.93
N ASN A 51 -15.35 -5.59 10.15
CA ASN A 51 -14.32 -5.90 9.14
C ASN A 51 -14.49 -5.17 7.80
N VAL A 52 -14.86 -3.89 7.86
CA VAL A 52 -15.15 -3.10 6.67
C VAL A 52 -13.90 -2.95 5.81
N LEU A 53 -14.05 -3.22 4.51
CA LEU A 53 -13.08 -2.95 3.46
C LEU A 53 -13.80 -2.27 2.28
N ILE A 54 -13.45 -1.03 2.01
CA ILE A 54 -13.92 -0.24 0.88
C ILE A 54 -12.73 0.06 -0.03
N THR A 55 -12.92 -0.02 -1.35
CA THR A 55 -11.87 0.27 -2.33
C THR A 55 -12.34 1.23 -3.39
N GLN A 56 -11.41 2.05 -3.93
CA GLN A 56 -11.59 2.87 -5.12
C GLN A 56 -10.24 2.99 -5.84
N GLY A 57 -10.11 2.35 -6.98
CA GLY A 57 -8.81 2.24 -7.65
C GLY A 57 -7.75 1.62 -6.72
N THR A 58 -6.67 2.34 -6.42
CA THR A 58 -5.63 1.89 -5.50
C THR A 58 -5.92 2.20 -4.04
N MET A 59 -6.91 3.07 -3.78
CA MET A 59 -7.30 3.43 -2.42
C MET A 59 -8.01 2.25 -1.74
N LYS A 60 -7.70 2.06 -0.46
CA LYS A 60 -8.37 1.12 0.45
C LYS A 60 -8.67 1.83 1.76
N LEU A 61 -9.91 1.73 2.20
CA LEU A 61 -10.36 2.17 3.52
C LEU A 61 -10.75 0.95 4.33
N THR A 62 -10.20 0.83 5.53
CA THR A 62 -10.55 -0.26 6.46
C THR A 62 -10.98 0.26 7.83
N GLY A 63 -11.87 -0.47 8.49
CA GLY A 63 -12.34 -0.12 9.83
C GLY A 63 -13.37 -1.09 10.36
N GLN A 64 -14.04 -0.71 11.44
CA GLN A 64 -15.11 -1.50 12.05
C GLN A 64 -16.49 -0.86 11.87
N LEU A 65 -16.54 0.45 11.69
CA LEU A 65 -17.76 1.21 11.44
C LEU A 65 -17.48 2.23 10.35
N ALA A 66 -18.20 2.12 9.24
CA ALA A 66 -18.14 3.10 8.16
C ALA A 66 -19.55 3.53 7.73
N LYS A 67 -19.66 4.76 7.24
CA LYS A 67 -20.87 5.29 6.63
C LYS A 67 -20.52 5.88 5.27
N ILE A 68 -21.29 5.51 4.26
CA ILE A 68 -21.21 6.02 2.90
C ILE A 68 -22.39 6.95 2.68
N TYR A 69 -22.11 8.17 2.25
CA TYR A 69 -23.11 9.20 1.98
C TYR A 69 -23.19 9.42 0.47
N THR A 70 -24.40 9.37 -0.07
CA THR A 70 -24.65 9.68 -1.48
C THR A 70 -24.95 11.16 -1.68
N ALA A 71 -24.66 11.64 -2.87
CA ALA A 71 -24.95 13.01 -3.28
C ALA A 71 -26.47 13.30 -3.24
N LYS A 72 -26.83 14.58 -3.19
CA LYS A 72 -28.25 15.00 -3.10
C LYS A 72 -29.00 14.77 -4.40
N GLU A 73 -28.29 14.87 -5.52
CA GLU A 73 -28.86 14.86 -6.86
C GLU A 73 -28.91 13.47 -7.48
N ASP A 74 -28.02 12.57 -7.03
CA ASP A 74 -27.87 11.24 -7.62
C ASP A 74 -27.35 10.22 -6.60
N THR A 75 -27.04 9.00 -7.05
CA THR A 75 -26.49 7.91 -6.22
C THR A 75 -24.97 7.87 -6.16
N SER A 76 -24.27 8.89 -6.68
CA SER A 76 -22.83 8.97 -6.56
C SER A 76 -22.41 9.16 -5.10
N VAL A 77 -21.26 8.65 -4.74
CA VAL A 77 -20.74 8.82 -3.36
C VAL A 77 -20.18 10.22 -3.22
N ASP A 78 -20.73 10.97 -2.25
CA ASP A 78 -20.24 12.28 -1.84
C ASP A 78 -19.04 12.14 -0.91
N HIS A 79 -19.23 11.44 0.20
CA HIS A 79 -18.14 11.19 1.14
C HIS A 79 -18.33 9.89 1.92
N ILE A 80 -17.25 9.46 2.56
CA ILE A 80 -17.21 8.28 3.44
C ILE A 80 -16.64 8.70 4.79
N THR A 81 -17.27 8.24 5.88
CA THR A 81 -16.71 8.36 7.23
C THR A 81 -16.38 7.00 7.79
N VAL A 82 -15.22 6.88 8.45
CA VAL A 82 -14.84 5.66 9.19
C VAL A 82 -14.46 6.07 10.61
N THR A 83 -15.01 5.40 11.60
CA THR A 83 -14.83 5.73 13.00
C THR A 83 -14.14 4.60 13.75
N ALA A 84 -13.20 4.95 14.63
CA ALA A 84 -12.53 4.00 15.51
C ALA A 84 -13.52 3.29 16.44
N THR A 85 -13.17 2.07 16.75
CA THR A 85 -13.77 1.31 17.84
C THR A 85 -12.66 0.95 18.83
N PRO A 86 -12.98 0.48 20.05
CA PRO A 86 -11.96 0.04 21.00
C PRO A 86 -11.04 -1.07 20.46
N LYS A 87 -11.42 -1.72 19.36
CA LYS A 87 -10.67 -2.83 18.76
C LYS A 87 -9.77 -2.42 17.60
N LYS A 88 -10.10 -1.34 16.87
CA LYS A 88 -9.39 -0.98 15.64
C LYS A 88 -9.64 0.47 15.25
N GLN A 89 -8.57 1.17 14.92
CA GLN A 89 -8.63 2.48 14.25
C GLN A 89 -8.96 2.34 12.76
N PRO A 90 -9.60 3.33 12.16
CA PRO A 90 -9.65 3.51 10.71
C PRO A 90 -8.26 3.56 10.11
N HIS A 91 -8.14 2.95 8.93
CA HIS A 91 -6.91 2.95 8.16
C HIS A 91 -7.20 3.24 6.68
N ILE A 92 -6.37 4.09 6.08
CA ILE A 92 -6.37 4.35 4.65
C ILE A 92 -5.04 3.96 4.03
N GLU A 93 -5.09 3.31 2.88
CA GLU A 93 -3.93 3.08 2.01
C GLU A 93 -4.21 3.69 0.65
N GLN A 94 -3.20 4.24 0.02
CA GLN A 94 -3.24 4.65 -1.38
C GLN A 94 -1.85 4.60 -1.96
N ILE A 95 -1.77 4.36 -3.25
CA ILE A 95 -0.53 4.50 -3.99
C ILE A 95 -0.58 5.83 -4.75
N ASP A 96 0.45 6.70 -4.66
CA ASP A 96 0.52 7.99 -5.36
C ASP A 96 0.87 7.86 -6.85
N ASP A 97 0.83 8.94 -7.63
CA ASP A 97 1.12 8.96 -9.07
C ASP A 97 2.53 8.44 -9.41
N ASN A 98 3.44 8.41 -8.46
CA ASN A 98 4.81 7.92 -8.64
C ASN A 98 4.98 6.45 -8.25
N GLY A 99 3.92 5.76 -7.86
CA GLY A 99 3.98 4.39 -7.41
C GLY A 99 4.31 4.20 -5.93
N ASN A 100 4.34 5.27 -5.14
CA ASN A 100 4.69 5.20 -3.74
C ASN A 100 3.46 4.97 -2.86
N LEU A 101 3.58 4.09 -1.89
CA LEU A 101 2.55 3.83 -0.89
C LEU A 101 2.44 5.01 0.08
N MET A 102 1.22 5.45 0.33
CA MET A 102 0.81 6.29 1.44
C MET A 102 -0.13 5.49 2.33
N THR A 103 0.04 5.60 3.63
CA THR A 103 -0.89 5.06 4.63
C THR A 103 -1.28 6.12 5.65
N GLY A 104 -2.44 5.95 6.26
CA GLY A 104 -2.89 6.86 7.31
C GLY A 104 -3.80 6.14 8.31
N ASP A 105 -3.66 6.53 9.58
CA ASP A 105 -4.41 6.01 10.72
C ASP A 105 -4.96 7.17 11.54
N ALA A 106 -6.15 7.02 12.14
CA ALA A 106 -6.73 8.03 13.02
C ALA A 106 -7.87 7.44 13.86
N ASP A 107 -8.44 8.23 14.78
CA ASP A 107 -9.66 7.85 15.47
C ASP A 107 -10.91 8.04 14.59
N GLN A 108 -10.87 9.03 13.70
CA GLN A 108 -11.88 9.28 12.69
C GLN A 108 -11.23 9.59 11.35
N LEU A 109 -11.77 9.01 10.29
CA LEU A 109 -11.36 9.26 8.93
C LEU A 109 -12.59 9.75 8.15
N TYR A 110 -12.45 10.89 7.49
CA TYR A 110 -13.40 11.43 6.54
C TYR A 110 -12.75 11.47 5.16
N TYR A 111 -13.37 10.87 4.19
CA TYR A 111 -12.91 10.87 2.80
C TYR A 111 -13.91 11.60 1.92
N ASP A 112 -13.54 12.78 1.44
CA ASP A 112 -14.29 13.55 0.45
C ASP A 112 -13.99 12.99 -0.94
N ASN A 113 -14.94 12.26 -1.49
CA ASN A 113 -14.80 11.64 -2.80
C ASN A 113 -14.85 12.66 -3.94
N VAL A 114 -15.55 13.76 -3.75
CA VAL A 114 -15.70 14.81 -4.78
C VAL A 114 -14.38 15.55 -4.99
N ASN A 115 -13.71 15.91 -3.89
CA ASN A 115 -12.49 16.73 -3.91
C ASN A 115 -11.21 15.90 -3.80
N GLY A 116 -11.29 14.61 -3.48
CA GLY A 116 -10.13 13.73 -3.27
C GLY A 116 -9.32 14.16 -2.04
N VAL A 117 -10.01 14.42 -0.93
CA VAL A 117 -9.39 14.86 0.33
C VAL A 117 -9.69 13.86 1.43
N ALA A 118 -8.63 13.39 2.09
CA ALA A 118 -8.76 12.60 3.31
C ALA A 118 -8.46 13.48 4.54
N ILE A 119 -9.36 13.46 5.53
CA ILE A 119 -9.20 14.15 6.80
C ILE A 119 -9.13 13.09 7.90
N LEU A 120 -8.02 13.06 8.60
CA LEU A 120 -7.71 12.15 9.69
C LEU A 120 -7.77 12.96 10.98
N THR A 121 -8.60 12.56 11.95
CA THR A 121 -8.81 13.30 13.20
C THR A 121 -8.67 12.37 14.41
N GLY A 122 -7.97 12.83 15.43
CA GLY A 122 -7.62 12.08 16.64
C GLY A 122 -6.49 11.09 16.41
N HIS A 123 -5.37 11.25 17.10
CA HIS A 123 -4.15 10.43 16.95
C HIS A 123 -3.78 10.22 15.47
N ALA A 124 -3.92 11.29 14.67
CA ALA A 124 -3.76 11.21 13.23
C ALA A 124 -2.29 10.97 12.88
N HIS A 125 -2.04 9.99 12.03
CA HIS A 125 -0.75 9.63 11.49
C HIS A 125 -0.87 9.43 9.98
N ILE A 126 0.06 9.98 9.21
CA ILE A 126 0.24 9.70 7.77
C ILE A 126 1.69 9.34 7.54
N TRP A 127 1.91 8.21 6.87
CA TRP A 127 3.21 7.78 6.38
C TRP A 127 3.23 7.77 4.85
N GLN A 128 4.32 8.25 4.25
CA GLN A 128 4.54 8.24 2.80
C GLN A 128 5.92 7.64 2.51
N ALA A 129 5.97 6.60 1.70
CA ALA A 129 7.16 5.77 1.46
C ALA A 129 8.44 6.55 1.10
N THR A 130 8.33 7.69 0.41
CA THR A 130 9.49 8.47 -0.07
C THR A 130 9.60 9.86 0.57
N LYS A 131 8.63 10.25 1.38
CA LYS A 131 8.56 11.59 1.94
C LYS A 131 8.77 11.62 3.45
N GLY A 132 8.34 10.57 4.17
CA GLY A 132 8.42 10.46 5.63
C GLY A 132 7.05 10.33 6.27
N GLU A 133 6.90 10.87 7.47
CA GLU A 133 5.68 10.70 8.27
C GLU A 133 5.27 12.02 8.94
N SER A 134 3.98 12.12 9.23
CA SER A 134 3.35 13.27 9.87
C SER A 134 2.39 12.79 10.95
N PHE A 135 2.40 13.46 12.10
CA PHE A 135 1.52 13.22 13.24
C PHE A 135 0.84 14.52 13.64
N GLY A 136 -0.39 14.45 14.13
CA GLY A 136 -1.12 15.61 14.64
C GLY A 136 -2.48 15.22 15.21
N ALA A 137 -3.16 16.18 15.81
CA ALA A 137 -4.54 15.99 16.21
C ALA A 137 -5.48 15.88 15.01
N LYS A 138 -5.13 16.60 13.93
CA LYS A 138 -5.82 16.49 12.65
C LYS A 138 -4.82 16.63 11.51
N LEU A 139 -4.91 15.73 10.52
CA LEU A 139 -4.16 15.79 9.27
C LEU A 139 -5.13 15.80 8.10
N THR A 140 -4.96 16.76 7.20
CA THR A 140 -5.72 16.84 5.95
C THR A 140 -4.77 16.53 4.80
N TYR A 141 -5.07 15.49 4.04
CA TYR A 141 -4.29 15.05 2.89
C TYR A 141 -5.08 15.24 1.60
N ASN A 142 -4.52 16.01 0.67
CA ASN A 142 -5.09 16.18 -0.67
C ASN A 142 -4.41 15.19 -1.63
N GLN A 143 -5.17 14.23 -2.13
CA GLN A 143 -4.69 13.15 -3.00
C GLN A 143 -4.18 13.66 -4.36
N ASN A 144 -4.76 14.76 -4.87
CA ASN A 144 -4.42 15.31 -6.18
C ASN A 144 -3.05 16.00 -6.19
N THR A 145 -2.69 16.61 -5.07
CA THR A 145 -1.47 17.43 -4.94
C THR A 145 -0.42 16.78 -4.05
N GLY A 146 -0.80 15.79 -3.24
CA GLY A 146 0.04 15.21 -2.20
C GLY A 146 0.32 16.18 -1.03
N TYR A 147 -0.47 17.28 -0.94
CA TYR A 147 -0.30 18.29 0.09
C TYR A 147 -0.91 17.82 1.41
N ILE A 148 -0.18 18.06 2.52
CA ILE A 148 -0.62 17.74 3.87
C ILE A 148 -0.70 19.03 4.69
N VAL A 149 -1.81 19.21 5.40
CA VAL A 149 -1.98 20.23 6.45
C VAL A 149 -2.09 19.49 7.78
N GLY A 150 -1.29 19.87 8.77
CA GLY A 150 -1.37 19.36 10.13
C GLY A 150 -1.86 20.42 11.10
N GLU A 151 -2.74 20.03 11.99
CA GLU A 151 -3.27 20.88 13.08
C GLU A 151 -2.94 20.22 14.43
N SER A 152 -2.46 21.03 15.37
CA SER A 152 -2.25 20.63 16.76
C SER A 152 -3.58 20.58 17.52
N GLY A 153 -3.61 19.84 18.62
CA GLY A 153 -4.77 19.74 19.50
C GLY A 153 -4.37 19.25 20.90
N ASN A 154 -5.32 18.67 21.61
CA ASN A 154 -5.08 18.14 22.96
C ASN A 154 -4.05 17.01 23.01
N GLU A 155 -3.80 16.33 21.87
CA GLU A 155 -2.82 15.25 21.72
C GLU A 155 -1.40 15.77 21.51
N GLY A 156 -1.22 17.07 21.42
CA GLY A 156 0.09 17.71 21.31
C GLY A 156 0.33 18.47 19.99
N PRO A 157 1.58 18.87 19.73
CA PRO A 157 1.95 19.60 18.52
C PRO A 157 2.00 18.68 17.30
N VAL A 158 1.98 19.28 16.12
CA VAL A 158 2.25 18.59 14.85
C VAL A 158 3.73 18.19 14.79
N HIS A 159 4.00 16.94 14.44
CA HIS A 159 5.34 16.43 14.16
C HIS A 159 5.41 15.97 12.71
N MET A 160 6.54 16.24 12.04
CA MET A 160 6.80 15.78 10.69
C MET A 160 8.26 15.38 10.55
N THR A 161 8.49 14.21 9.98
CA THR A 161 9.82 13.68 9.65
C THR A 161 9.96 13.64 8.13
N PHE A 162 11.03 14.23 7.60
CA PHE A 162 11.36 14.18 6.19
C PHE A 162 12.47 13.17 5.95
N LEU A 163 12.27 12.27 4.98
CA LEU A 163 13.32 11.34 4.56
C LEU A 163 14.36 12.06 3.71
N PRO A 164 15.67 11.80 3.92
CA PRO A 164 16.71 12.35 3.07
C PRO A 164 16.60 11.78 1.65
N LYS A 165 16.93 12.60 0.66
CA LYS A 165 16.97 12.14 -0.74
C LYS A 165 18.01 11.01 -0.86
N GLN A 166 17.56 9.81 -1.22
CA GLN A 166 18.46 8.68 -1.45
C GLN A 166 19.39 9.01 -2.64
N LYS A 167 20.70 9.04 -2.39
CA LYS A 167 21.66 9.09 -3.49
C LYS A 167 21.62 7.73 -4.19
N PRO A 168 21.63 7.70 -5.55
CA PRO A 168 21.77 6.44 -6.25
C PRO A 168 23.03 5.73 -5.75
N VAL A 169 22.88 4.55 -5.18
CA VAL A 169 24.02 3.69 -4.83
C VAL A 169 24.51 3.14 -6.18
N THR A 170 25.53 3.75 -6.75
CA THR A 170 26.28 3.14 -7.85
C THR A 170 26.85 1.83 -7.31
N PRO A 171 26.51 0.66 -7.89
CA PRO A 171 27.13 -0.59 -7.47
C PRO A 171 28.62 -0.44 -7.65
N LYS A 172 29.39 -0.49 -6.57
CA LYS A 172 30.85 -0.52 -6.65
C LYS A 172 31.19 -1.87 -7.29
N HIS A 173 31.46 -1.84 -8.59
CA HIS A 173 31.94 -3.01 -9.31
C HIS A 173 33.18 -3.52 -8.58
N PRO A 174 33.25 -4.79 -8.12
CA PRO A 174 34.48 -5.32 -7.57
C PRO A 174 35.57 -5.20 -8.62
N ALA A 175 36.68 -4.57 -8.27
CA ALA A 175 37.84 -4.53 -9.15
C ALA A 175 38.22 -5.96 -9.56
N PRO A 176 38.56 -6.24 -10.82
CA PRO A 176 38.99 -7.54 -11.25
C PRO A 176 40.26 -7.91 -10.47
N ALA A 177 40.15 -9.00 -9.70
CA ALA A 177 41.32 -9.56 -8.99
C ALA A 177 42.39 -9.89 -10.03
N GLY A 178 43.55 -9.25 -9.87
CA GLY A 178 44.72 -9.45 -10.74
C GLY A 178 45.08 -10.93 -10.79
N SER A 179 45.10 -11.46 -12.00
CA SER A 179 45.60 -12.78 -12.32
C SER A 179 47.11 -12.87 -12.05
N THR A 180 47.49 -13.52 -10.95
CA THR A 180 48.86 -13.97 -10.72
C THR A 180 49.07 -15.31 -11.44
N PRO A 181 50.13 -15.48 -12.25
CA PRO A 181 50.34 -16.74 -12.95
C PRO A 181 50.76 -17.84 -11.98
N ALA A 182 50.00 -18.96 -12.00
CA ALA A 182 50.34 -20.16 -11.24
C ALA A 182 51.50 -20.92 -11.92
N LYS A 183 52.52 -21.24 -11.13
CA LYS A 183 53.64 -22.15 -11.45
C LYS A 183 53.13 -23.60 -11.37
N PRO A 184 53.49 -24.49 -12.29
CA PRO A 184 53.04 -25.88 -12.23
C PRO A 184 53.91 -26.73 -11.31
N GLY A 185 53.32 -27.63 -10.54
CA GLY A 185 54.01 -28.58 -9.68
C GLY A 185 53.07 -29.67 -9.19
N ALA A 186 53.23 -30.81 -9.76
CA ALA A 186 52.84 -32.21 -9.69
C ALA A 186 52.18 -32.82 -8.41
N PRO A 187 51.73 -34.07 -8.48
CA PRO A 187 50.49 -34.56 -7.87
C PRO A 187 50.76 -35.49 -6.65
N ALA A 188 49.79 -35.65 -5.77
CA ALA A 188 49.61 -36.83 -4.93
C ALA A 188 48.23 -36.87 -4.27
N SER A 189 47.45 -37.81 -4.66
CA SER A 189 46.99 -38.95 -3.88
C SER A 189 46.00 -38.76 -2.73
N SER A 190 44.75 -39.25 -3.00
CA SER A 190 44.07 -40.27 -2.19
C SER A 190 43.61 -39.86 -0.76
N THR A 191 42.35 -39.81 -0.47
CA THR A 191 41.57 -40.90 0.12
C THR A 191 40.15 -40.46 0.46
N ALA A 192 39.18 -41.17 -0.02
CA ALA A 192 37.78 -41.08 0.33
C ALA A 192 37.51 -41.58 1.75
N LYS A 193 36.53 -41.01 2.43
CA LYS A 193 35.75 -41.73 3.43
C LYS A 193 34.32 -41.15 3.48
N PRO A 194 33.30 -42.03 3.43
CA PRO A 194 31.91 -41.67 3.30
C PRO A 194 31.24 -41.39 4.66
N ALA A 195 30.04 -40.78 4.56
CA ALA A 195 29.08 -40.39 5.55
C ALA A 195 28.70 -41.40 6.62
N PRO A 196 27.96 -41.00 7.65
CA PRO A 196 26.74 -41.73 7.86
C PRO A 196 25.48 -40.82 7.93
N ALA A 197 24.40 -41.39 7.41
CA ALA A 197 23.03 -40.96 7.53
C ALA A 197 22.56 -41.01 8.99
N SER A 198 21.70 -40.08 9.38
CA SER A 198 20.89 -40.20 10.60
C SER A 198 19.44 -39.80 10.31
N THR A 199 18.69 -40.78 10.22
CA THR A 199 17.36 -41.24 10.61
C THR A 199 16.44 -40.13 11.20
N ALA A 200 15.30 -39.94 10.53
CA ALA A 200 14.09 -39.35 11.04
C ALA A 200 13.35 -40.34 11.98
N PRO A 201 12.59 -39.86 12.97
CA PRO A 201 11.50 -40.62 13.53
C PRO A 201 10.13 -40.06 13.09
N ALA A 202 9.28 -40.97 12.73
CA ALA A 202 7.89 -40.80 12.34
C ALA A 202 6.94 -40.61 13.55
N PRO A 203 5.65 -40.25 13.31
CA PRO A 203 4.75 -39.71 14.31
C PRO A 203 4.03 -40.83 15.11
N ALA A 204 3.73 -40.52 16.34
CA ALA A 204 2.87 -41.34 17.19
C ALA A 204 1.43 -40.84 17.16
N SER A 205 0.56 -41.71 16.71
CA SER A 205 -0.89 -41.73 16.83
C SER A 205 -1.29 -41.98 18.30
N SER A 206 -2.32 -41.24 18.79
CA SER A 206 -3.23 -41.80 19.78
C SER A 206 -4.58 -41.09 19.71
N ALA A 207 -5.59 -41.88 19.42
CA ALA A 207 -7.01 -41.55 19.45
C ALA A 207 -7.58 -41.95 20.86
N PRO A 208 -8.92 -41.96 21.08
CA PRO A 208 -9.65 -40.99 21.94
C PRO A 208 -10.14 -41.65 23.24
N THR A 209 -10.60 -40.85 24.20
CA THR A 209 -11.44 -41.40 25.28
C THR A 209 -12.58 -40.47 25.60
N LYS A 210 -13.74 -41.05 25.65
CA LYS A 210 -15.04 -40.56 26.10
C LYS A 210 -14.99 -40.09 27.55
N GLY A 211 -15.85 -39.13 27.85
CA GLY A 211 -16.29 -38.69 29.12
C GLY A 211 -17.33 -37.57 28.93
#